data_d5c150d75e381dbb614b149068062146
#
_entry.id   d5c150d75e381dbb614b149068062146
#
_cell.length_a   1.000
_cell.length_b   1.000
_cell.length_c   1.000
_cell.angle_alpha   90.00
_cell.angle_beta   90.00
_cell.angle_gamma   90.00
#
_symmetry.space_group_name_H-M   'P 1'
#
loop_
_entity.id
_entity.type
_entity.pdbx_description
1 polymer ?
#
loop_
_entity_poly.entity_id
_entity_poly.type
_entity_poly.pdbx_seq_one_letter_code
_entity_poly.pdbx_strand_id
1 'polypeptide(L)'
;IHHGHLVAASEVAQSFDLDEVVFVPTGMPWQKTKVTEGEHRYLMTVIATASNPRFTVSRVDIDRDGPTYTIDTLRDLKAARPDAELFFITGADAVAEIMEWKDADQMWDLAHFVAVTRPGYSSPQGVRLPDGKVDTLEIPALAISSTDVRRRATHGEPVWYLVPDGVV
;
A
#
# COMPACT_ATOMS: atom_id res chain seq x y z
N ILE A 1 -3.18 -8.21 -4.07
CA ILE A 1 -2.22 -8.42 -2.98
C ILE A 1 -1.30 -9.60 -3.29
N HIS A 2 -0.05 -9.53 -2.87
CA HIS A 2 0.97 -10.57 -3.04
C HIS A 2 1.98 -10.54 -1.88
N HIS A 3 2.85 -11.53 -1.82
CA HIS A 3 3.81 -11.64 -0.71
C HIS A 3 4.73 -10.42 -0.57
N GLY A 4 5.04 -9.71 -1.64
CA GLY A 4 5.81 -8.48 -1.57
C GLY A 4 5.16 -7.39 -0.70
N HIS A 5 3.84 -7.26 -0.76
CA HIS A 5 3.10 -6.34 0.12
C HIS A 5 3.17 -6.76 1.59
N LEU A 6 3.06 -8.06 1.85
CA LEU A 6 3.08 -8.59 3.22
C LEU A 6 4.46 -8.43 3.87
N VAL A 7 5.53 -8.68 3.11
CA VAL A 7 6.91 -8.44 3.56
C VAL A 7 7.12 -6.97 3.88
N ALA A 8 6.73 -6.06 2.99
CA ALA A 8 6.85 -4.63 3.21
C ALA A 8 6.13 -4.18 4.49
N ALA A 9 4.89 -4.61 4.67
CA ALA A 9 4.10 -4.28 5.86
C ALA A 9 4.73 -4.79 7.15
N SER A 10 5.23 -6.03 7.14
CA SER A 10 5.89 -6.65 8.29
C SER A 10 7.18 -5.93 8.68
N GLU A 11 8.03 -5.61 7.71
CA GLU A 11 9.31 -4.93 7.94
C GLU A 11 9.09 -3.49 8.48
N VAL A 12 8.15 -2.75 7.90
CA VAL A 12 7.83 -1.40 8.38
C VAL A 12 7.23 -1.45 9.78
N ALA A 13 6.32 -2.38 10.05
CA ALA A 13 5.74 -2.55 11.39
C ALA A 13 6.81 -2.79 12.46
N GLN A 14 7.82 -3.58 12.15
CA GLN A 14 8.94 -3.85 13.05
C GLN A 14 9.85 -2.63 13.21
N SER A 15 10.23 -1.99 12.11
CA SER A 15 11.22 -0.90 12.11
C SER A 15 10.70 0.38 12.76
N PHE A 16 9.40 0.64 12.69
CA PHE A 16 8.75 1.82 13.26
C PHE A 16 7.91 1.51 14.50
N ASP A 17 8.00 0.28 15.02
CA ASP A 17 7.25 -0.19 16.19
C ASP A 17 5.74 0.11 16.10
N LEU A 18 5.15 -0.22 14.95
CA LEU A 18 3.74 0.03 14.70
C LEU A 18 2.85 -0.96 15.48
N ASP A 19 1.77 -0.46 16.06
CA ASP A 19 0.78 -1.29 16.76
C ASP A 19 -0.04 -2.13 15.77
N GLU A 20 -0.33 -1.58 14.60
CA GLU A 20 -1.21 -2.16 13.60
C GLU A 20 -0.81 -1.72 12.20
N VAL A 21 -0.98 -2.59 11.22
CA VAL A 21 -0.94 -2.22 9.79
C VAL A 21 -2.31 -2.43 9.20
N VAL A 22 -2.92 -1.35 8.70
CA VAL A 22 -4.22 -1.37 8.05
C VAL A 22 -4.02 -1.44 6.54
N PHE A 23 -4.46 -2.54 5.94
CA PHE A 23 -4.51 -2.67 4.49
C PHE A 23 -5.80 -2.03 3.98
N VAL A 24 -5.67 -1.15 3.00
CA VAL A 24 -6.81 -0.41 2.43
C VAL A 24 -6.90 -0.71 0.93
N PRO A 25 -7.70 -1.71 0.53
CA PRO A 25 -7.95 -1.94 -0.89
C PRO A 25 -8.60 -0.73 -1.52
N THR A 26 -8.04 -0.29 -2.64
CA THR A 26 -8.55 0.88 -3.39
C THR A 26 -9.98 0.64 -3.89
N GLY A 27 -10.84 1.60 -3.78
CA GLY A 27 -12.19 1.56 -4.35
C GLY A 27 -12.15 1.70 -5.87
N MET A 28 -12.28 2.92 -6.37
CA MET A 28 -12.16 3.26 -7.78
C MET A 28 -10.84 3.99 -8.02
N PRO A 29 -9.78 3.30 -8.49
CA PRO A 29 -8.49 3.94 -8.70
C PRO A 29 -8.55 4.91 -9.89
N TRP A 30 -8.16 6.15 -9.66
CA TRP A 30 -8.17 7.19 -10.68
C TRP A 30 -7.08 7.03 -11.76
N GLN A 31 -6.05 6.24 -11.47
CA GLN A 31 -4.93 5.98 -12.38
C GLN A 31 -5.09 4.70 -13.23
N LYS A 32 -6.14 3.93 -13.03
CA LYS A 32 -6.31 2.61 -13.68
C LYS A 32 -7.68 2.48 -14.31
N THR A 33 -7.71 2.01 -15.55
CA THR A 33 -8.96 1.86 -16.33
C THR A 33 -9.59 0.46 -16.26
N LYS A 34 -8.82 -0.56 -15.87
CA LYS A 34 -9.30 -1.93 -15.72
C LYS A 34 -8.82 -2.51 -14.39
N VAL A 35 -9.73 -2.70 -13.47
CA VAL A 35 -9.47 -3.31 -12.15
C VAL A 35 -10.53 -4.35 -11.85
N THR A 36 -10.10 -5.40 -11.14
CA THR A 36 -11.00 -6.37 -10.52
C THR A 36 -11.94 -5.64 -9.55
N GLU A 37 -13.18 -6.11 -9.43
CA GLU A 37 -14.16 -5.53 -8.50
C GLU A 37 -13.61 -5.37 -7.08
N GLY A 38 -14.02 -4.30 -6.40
CA GLY A 38 -13.55 -3.95 -5.07
C GLY A 38 -13.76 -5.06 -4.04
N GLU A 39 -14.92 -5.74 -4.08
CA GLU A 39 -15.23 -6.84 -3.17
C GLU A 39 -14.25 -8.01 -3.30
N HIS A 40 -13.91 -8.42 -4.52
CA HIS A 40 -12.93 -9.48 -4.71
C HIS A 40 -11.54 -9.08 -4.22
N ARG A 41 -11.13 -7.83 -4.45
CA ARG A 41 -9.84 -7.33 -3.96
C ARG A 41 -9.82 -7.22 -2.44
N TYR A 42 -10.94 -6.84 -1.83
CA TYR A 42 -11.11 -6.82 -0.38
C TYR A 42 -10.99 -8.23 0.20
N LEU A 43 -11.74 -9.20 -0.32
CA LEU A 43 -11.72 -10.59 0.16
C LEU A 43 -10.33 -11.23 0.02
N MET A 44 -9.65 -11.02 -1.11
CA MET A 44 -8.28 -11.48 -1.28
C MET A 44 -7.33 -10.87 -0.24
N THR A 45 -7.52 -9.61 0.11
CA THR A 45 -6.70 -8.93 1.12
C THR A 45 -6.98 -9.47 2.52
N VAL A 46 -8.25 -9.70 2.86
CA VAL A 46 -8.64 -10.32 4.14
C VAL A 46 -8.00 -11.70 4.28
N ILE A 47 -8.11 -12.54 3.26
CA ILE A 47 -7.50 -13.87 3.26
C ILE A 47 -5.99 -13.81 3.43
N ALA A 48 -5.33 -12.91 2.69
CA ALA A 48 -3.88 -12.78 2.70
C ALA A 48 -3.31 -12.30 4.04
N THR A 49 -4.09 -11.54 4.81
CA THR A 49 -3.62 -10.91 6.06
C THR A 49 -4.08 -11.64 7.32
N ALA A 50 -4.99 -12.60 7.19
CA ALA A 50 -5.68 -13.21 8.32
C ALA A 50 -4.78 -13.90 9.35
N SER A 51 -3.60 -14.38 8.95
CA SER A 51 -2.68 -15.08 9.84
C SER A 51 -1.80 -14.16 10.69
N ASN A 52 -1.73 -12.87 10.37
CA ASN A 52 -0.90 -11.93 11.11
C ASN A 52 -1.77 -11.07 12.07
N PRO A 53 -1.59 -11.18 13.40
CA PRO A 53 -2.43 -10.49 14.37
C PRO A 53 -2.30 -8.96 14.33
N ARG A 54 -1.24 -8.41 13.74
CA ARG A 54 -1.05 -6.95 13.56
C ARG A 54 -1.71 -6.41 12.30
N PHE A 55 -2.18 -7.27 11.39
CA PHE A 55 -2.73 -6.86 10.11
C PHE A 55 -4.25 -6.83 10.17
N THR A 56 -4.83 -5.72 9.72
CA THR A 56 -6.26 -5.53 9.54
C THR A 56 -6.57 -5.02 8.15
N VAL A 57 -7.82 -5.06 7.75
CA VAL A 57 -8.26 -4.58 6.44
C VAL A 57 -9.41 -3.61 6.61
N SER A 58 -9.33 -2.45 5.97
CA SER A 58 -10.38 -1.44 5.99
C SER A 58 -11.09 -1.36 4.64
N ARG A 59 -12.40 -1.20 4.69
CA ARG A 59 -13.26 -0.97 3.52
C ARG A 59 -13.42 0.51 3.16
N VAL A 60 -12.76 1.41 3.87
CA VAL A 60 -12.99 2.85 3.77
C VAL A 60 -12.99 3.38 2.33
N ASP A 61 -12.10 2.88 1.48
CA ASP A 61 -12.01 3.31 0.10
C ASP A 61 -13.00 2.60 -0.83
N ILE A 62 -13.35 1.35 -0.52
CA ILE A 62 -14.35 0.58 -1.28
C ILE A 62 -15.74 1.16 -1.06
N ASP A 63 -16.06 1.56 0.17
CA ASP A 63 -17.38 2.07 0.55
C ASP A 63 -17.57 3.56 0.20
N ARG A 64 -16.50 4.27 -0.15
CA ARG A 64 -16.59 5.67 -0.61
C ARG A 64 -16.95 5.74 -2.08
N ASP A 65 -17.95 6.58 -2.39
CA ASP A 65 -18.33 6.86 -3.77
C ASP A 65 -17.26 7.67 -4.51
N GLY A 66 -17.13 7.39 -5.81
CA GLY A 66 -16.22 8.11 -6.70
C GLY A 66 -14.76 7.63 -6.66
N PRO A 67 -13.85 8.35 -7.34
CA PRO A 67 -12.44 8.01 -7.41
C PRO A 67 -11.77 8.02 -6.03
N THR A 68 -10.88 7.06 -5.79
CA THR A 68 -10.10 6.98 -4.55
C THR A 68 -8.84 7.83 -4.65
N TYR A 69 -8.68 8.77 -3.72
CA TYR A 69 -7.46 9.55 -3.53
C TYR A 69 -6.86 9.30 -2.16
N THR A 70 -5.54 9.24 -2.07
CA THR A 70 -4.84 8.98 -0.80
C THR A 70 -5.19 9.98 0.29
N ILE A 71 -5.36 11.25 -0.06
CA ILE A 71 -5.75 12.30 0.91
C ILE A 71 -7.08 11.98 1.59
N ASP A 72 -8.06 11.48 0.86
CA ASP A 72 -9.37 11.13 1.42
C ASP A 72 -9.27 9.91 2.33
N THR A 73 -8.47 8.91 1.95
CA THR A 73 -8.17 7.75 2.79
C THR A 73 -7.55 8.17 4.13
N LEU A 74 -6.54 9.03 4.10
CA LEU A 74 -5.86 9.52 5.30
C LEU A 74 -6.80 10.35 6.19
N ARG A 75 -7.64 11.20 5.62
CA ARG A 75 -8.63 11.99 6.35
C ARG A 75 -9.64 11.10 7.06
N ASP A 76 -10.18 10.11 6.37
CA ASP A 76 -11.17 9.19 6.94
C ASP A 76 -10.59 8.33 8.06
N LEU A 77 -9.39 7.81 7.87
CA LEU A 77 -8.71 7.03 8.90
C LEU A 77 -8.34 7.90 10.12
N LYS A 78 -7.91 9.14 9.91
CA LYS A 78 -7.63 10.07 11.00
C LYS A 78 -8.88 10.48 11.76
N ALA A 79 -9.99 10.68 11.05
CA ALA A 79 -11.29 10.98 11.68
C ALA A 79 -11.80 9.81 12.52
N ALA A 80 -11.62 8.58 12.05
CA ALA A 80 -12.01 7.36 12.78
C ALA A 80 -11.11 7.11 14.01
N ARG A 81 -9.85 7.51 13.97
CA ARG A 81 -8.84 7.32 15.02
C ARG A 81 -8.05 8.61 15.26
N PRO A 82 -8.64 9.63 15.90
CA PRO A 82 -8.01 10.95 16.05
C PRO A 82 -6.68 10.92 16.80
N ASP A 83 -6.51 10.00 17.76
CA ASP A 83 -5.31 9.86 18.56
C ASP A 83 -4.21 8.99 17.92
N ALA A 84 -4.50 8.36 16.79
CA ALA A 84 -3.52 7.53 16.09
C ALA A 84 -2.50 8.40 15.34
N GLU A 85 -1.25 7.99 15.39
CA GLU A 85 -0.20 8.46 14.50
C GLU A 85 -0.20 7.60 13.25
N LEU A 86 -0.41 8.21 12.08
CA LEU A 86 -0.50 7.49 10.81
C LEU A 86 0.84 7.45 10.10
N PHE A 87 1.20 6.26 9.63
CA PHE A 87 2.33 5.99 8.74
C PHE A 87 1.79 5.47 7.42
N PHE A 88 2.11 6.16 6.32
CA PHE A 88 1.72 5.70 4.99
C PHE A 88 2.87 4.94 4.34
N ILE A 89 2.65 3.65 4.08
CA ILE A 89 3.66 2.77 3.48
C ILE A 89 3.49 2.77 1.97
N THR A 90 4.55 3.08 1.24
CA THR A 90 4.56 3.10 -0.21
C THR A 90 5.86 2.51 -0.77
N GLY A 91 5.84 2.04 -2.00
CA GLY A 91 7.06 1.69 -2.72
C GLY A 91 7.86 2.94 -3.09
N ALA A 92 9.18 2.86 -3.06
CA ALA A 92 10.04 3.99 -3.41
C ALA A 92 9.82 4.49 -4.86
N ASP A 93 9.39 3.61 -5.76
CA ASP A 93 9.06 3.98 -7.14
C ASP A 93 7.89 4.99 -7.23
N ALA A 94 6.96 4.96 -6.27
CA ALA A 94 5.82 5.87 -6.22
C ALA A 94 6.16 7.23 -5.59
N VAL A 95 7.29 7.37 -4.91
CA VAL A 95 7.67 8.60 -4.17
C VAL A 95 7.73 9.82 -5.10
N ALA A 96 8.25 9.64 -6.32
CA ALA A 96 8.31 10.70 -7.31
C ALA A 96 6.93 11.23 -7.72
N GLU A 97 5.90 10.39 -7.66
CA GLU A 97 4.54 10.72 -8.05
C GLU A 97 3.72 11.37 -6.92
N ILE A 98 4.16 11.22 -5.65
CA ILE A 98 3.40 11.70 -4.48
C ILE A 98 3.11 13.20 -4.57
N MET A 99 4.08 13.99 -5.04
CA MET A 99 3.91 15.44 -5.18
C MET A 99 2.85 15.86 -6.21
N GLU A 100 2.49 14.95 -7.11
CA GLU A 100 1.45 15.15 -8.13
C GLU A 100 0.07 14.65 -7.66
N TRP A 101 0.00 13.99 -6.50
CA TRP A 101 -1.26 13.49 -5.96
C TRP A 101 -2.14 14.63 -5.48
N LYS A 102 -3.45 14.39 -5.51
CA LYS A 102 -4.43 15.36 -5.03
C LYS A 102 -4.12 15.80 -3.61
N ASP A 103 -4.06 17.12 -3.39
CA ASP A 103 -3.81 17.75 -2.09
C ASP A 103 -2.54 17.22 -1.39
N ALA A 104 -1.47 16.96 -2.14
CA ALA A 104 -0.22 16.39 -1.63
C ALA A 104 0.33 17.18 -0.42
N ASP A 105 0.25 18.51 -0.45
CA ASP A 105 0.73 19.36 0.64
C ASP A 105 0.04 19.06 1.98
N GLN A 106 -1.22 18.65 1.95
CA GLN A 106 -2.01 18.37 3.15
C GLN A 106 -1.75 16.95 3.70
N MET A 107 -1.22 16.03 2.88
CA MET A 107 -0.92 14.67 3.32
C MET A 107 0.17 14.63 4.37
N TRP A 108 1.14 15.56 4.30
CA TRP A 108 2.26 15.64 5.25
C TRP A 108 1.83 15.98 6.67
N ASP A 109 0.68 16.62 6.84
CA ASP A 109 0.11 16.93 8.15
C ASP A 109 -0.70 15.76 8.73
N LEU A 110 -1.10 14.81 7.90
CA LEU A 110 -1.93 13.67 8.28
C LEU A 110 -1.14 12.41 8.58
N ALA A 111 -0.03 12.19 7.89
CA ALA A 111 0.74 10.95 8.01
C ALA A 111 2.24 11.19 7.79
N HIS A 112 3.03 10.35 8.44
CA HIS A 112 4.43 10.16 8.12
C HIS A 112 4.56 9.12 7.00
N PHE A 113 5.39 9.39 5.98
CA PHE A 113 5.53 8.50 4.83
C PHE A 113 6.75 7.61 4.98
N VAL A 114 6.59 6.33 4.68
CA VAL A 114 7.67 5.34 4.65
C VAL A 114 7.76 4.75 3.25
N ALA A 115 8.84 5.08 2.55
CA ALA A 115 9.15 4.54 1.22
C ALA A 115 10.00 3.28 1.37
N VAL A 116 9.46 2.14 0.96
CA VAL A 116 10.20 0.87 1.01
C VAL A 116 10.99 0.66 -0.27
N THR A 117 12.23 0.24 -0.14
CA THR A 117 13.13 -0.04 -1.25
C THR A 117 13.67 -1.46 -1.17
N ARG A 118 14.24 -1.91 -2.29
CA ARG A 118 15.01 -3.16 -2.38
C ARG A 118 16.50 -2.86 -2.40
N PRO A 119 17.37 -3.82 -2.03
CA PRO A 119 18.82 -3.66 -2.13
C PRO A 119 19.25 -3.19 -3.52
N GLY A 120 20.13 -2.19 -3.55
CA GLY A 120 20.64 -1.62 -4.80
C GLY A 120 19.72 -0.58 -5.47
N TYR A 121 18.59 -0.21 -4.85
CA TYR A 121 17.75 0.86 -5.36
C TYR A 121 18.44 2.22 -5.22
N SER A 122 18.39 3.01 -6.29
CA SER A 122 18.80 4.42 -6.27
C SER A 122 17.59 5.31 -6.43
N SER A 123 17.43 6.28 -5.54
CA SER A 123 16.33 7.25 -5.64
C SER A 123 16.41 8.02 -6.97
N PRO A 124 15.27 8.31 -7.62
CA PRO A 124 15.24 9.15 -8.81
C PRO A 124 15.90 10.52 -8.54
N GLN A 125 16.77 10.94 -9.44
CA GLN A 125 17.41 12.25 -9.32
C GLN A 125 16.38 13.37 -9.52
N GLY A 126 16.49 14.44 -8.72
CA GLY A 126 15.71 15.66 -8.88
C GLY A 126 14.35 15.67 -8.15
N VAL A 127 13.98 14.63 -7.44
CA VAL A 127 12.78 14.63 -6.60
C VAL A 127 13.10 15.29 -5.26
N ARG A 128 12.49 16.44 -4.99
CA ARG A 128 12.55 17.12 -3.69
C ARG A 128 11.32 16.75 -2.87
N LEU A 129 11.53 16.00 -1.80
CA LEU A 129 10.51 15.69 -0.80
C LEU A 129 10.65 16.65 0.39
N PRO A 130 9.55 16.92 1.13
CA PRO A 130 9.64 17.68 2.36
C PRO A 130 10.56 17.03 3.37
N ASP A 131 11.48 17.80 3.96
CA ASP A 131 12.43 17.32 4.95
C ASP A 131 11.73 16.71 6.16
N GLY A 132 12.16 15.53 6.58
CA GLY A 132 11.64 14.84 7.77
C GLY A 132 10.22 14.27 7.62
N LYS A 133 9.64 14.29 6.43
CA LYS A 133 8.27 13.77 6.18
C LYS A 133 8.25 12.39 5.53
N VAL A 134 9.36 11.98 4.94
CA VAL A 134 9.50 10.69 4.27
C VAL A 134 10.78 10.00 4.74
N ASP A 135 10.63 8.82 5.31
CA ASP A 135 11.74 7.91 5.57
C ASP A 135 11.84 6.86 4.47
N THR A 136 13.05 6.46 4.16
CA THR A 136 13.32 5.36 3.24
C THR A 136 13.81 4.15 4.03
N LEU A 137 13.18 3.00 3.82
CA LEU A 137 13.53 1.74 4.47
C LEU A 137 13.89 0.69 3.42
N GLU A 138 15.13 0.18 3.46
CA GLU A 138 15.52 -0.98 2.67
C GLU A 138 14.98 -2.25 3.33
N ILE A 139 14.28 -3.07 2.55
CA ILE A 139 13.65 -4.32 2.99
C ILE A 139 14.15 -5.49 2.13
N PRO A 140 14.02 -6.75 2.59
CA PRO A 140 14.25 -7.93 1.75
C PRO A 140 13.10 -8.06 0.74
N ALA A 141 13.09 -7.16 -0.25
CA ALA A 141 12.01 -7.05 -1.21
C ALA A 141 11.98 -8.25 -2.15
N LEU A 142 10.77 -8.76 -2.40
CA LEU A 142 10.53 -9.80 -3.38
C LEU A 142 10.28 -9.16 -4.76
N ALA A 143 10.85 -9.76 -5.80
CA ALA A 143 10.65 -9.31 -7.19
C ALA A 143 9.28 -9.78 -7.73
N ILE A 144 8.21 -9.44 -7.01
CA ILE A 144 6.83 -9.80 -7.35
C ILE A 144 6.07 -8.51 -7.68
N SER A 145 5.36 -8.48 -8.80
CA SER A 145 4.47 -7.38 -9.15
C SER A 145 3.04 -7.84 -9.34
N SER A 146 2.10 -7.01 -8.94
CA SER A 146 0.67 -7.27 -9.17
C SER A 146 0.32 -7.40 -10.64
N THR A 147 1.03 -6.70 -11.52
CA THR A 147 0.85 -6.79 -12.97
C THR A 147 1.25 -8.16 -13.50
N ASP A 148 2.40 -8.71 -13.07
CA ASP A 148 2.83 -10.04 -13.48
C ASP A 148 1.90 -11.13 -12.93
N VAL A 149 1.48 -11.02 -11.66
CA VAL A 149 0.53 -11.97 -11.06
C VAL A 149 -0.78 -12.02 -11.87
N ARG A 150 -1.34 -10.87 -12.22
CA ARG A 150 -2.57 -10.82 -13.05
C ARG A 150 -2.36 -11.37 -14.45
N ARG A 151 -1.23 -11.06 -15.09
CA ARG A 151 -0.88 -11.62 -16.39
C ARG A 151 -0.83 -13.15 -16.34
N ARG A 152 -0.13 -13.70 -15.35
CA ARG A 152 -0.04 -15.16 -15.16
C ARG A 152 -1.40 -15.80 -14.98
N ALA A 153 -2.23 -15.23 -14.10
CA ALA A 153 -3.58 -15.75 -13.86
C ALA A 153 -4.43 -15.77 -15.14
N THR A 154 -4.32 -14.72 -15.97
CA THR A 154 -5.04 -14.63 -17.25
C THR A 154 -4.59 -15.71 -18.26
N HIS A 155 -3.33 -16.13 -18.22
CA HIS A 155 -2.76 -17.12 -19.12
C HIS A 155 -2.75 -18.55 -18.57
N GLY A 156 -3.32 -18.76 -17.37
CA GLY A 156 -3.29 -20.07 -16.71
C GLY A 156 -1.89 -20.48 -16.22
N GLU A 157 -0.97 -19.52 -16.10
CA GLU A 157 0.35 -19.74 -15.53
C GLU A 157 0.29 -19.79 -14.02
N PRO A 158 1.19 -20.53 -13.34
CA PRO A 158 1.15 -20.67 -11.89
C PRO A 158 1.43 -19.34 -11.17
N VAL A 159 0.62 -19.06 -10.15
CA VAL A 159 0.81 -17.95 -9.21
C VAL A 159 1.09 -18.41 -7.78
N TRP A 160 1.22 -19.72 -7.60
CA TRP A 160 1.61 -20.32 -6.32
C TRP A 160 2.90 -19.72 -5.80
N TYR A 161 2.93 -19.45 -4.50
CA TYR A 161 4.06 -18.84 -3.77
C TYR A 161 4.38 -17.36 -4.15
N LEU A 162 3.73 -16.81 -5.17
CA LEU A 162 3.76 -15.37 -5.45
C LEU A 162 2.72 -14.63 -4.60
N VAL A 163 1.60 -15.32 -4.35
CA VAL A 163 0.52 -14.85 -3.48
C VAL A 163 0.21 -15.91 -2.42
N PRO A 164 -0.42 -15.54 -1.29
CA PRO A 164 -0.88 -16.52 -0.31
C PRO A 164 -1.83 -17.55 -0.91
N ASP A 165 -1.80 -18.78 -0.39
CA ASP A 165 -2.54 -19.92 -0.93
C ASP A 165 -4.03 -19.64 -1.12
N GLY A 166 -4.67 -19.00 -0.15
CA GLY A 166 -6.09 -18.64 -0.25
C GLY A 166 -6.39 -17.59 -1.32
N VAL A 167 -5.40 -16.81 -1.74
CA VAL A 167 -5.55 -15.83 -2.84
C VAL A 167 -5.44 -16.51 -4.20
N VAL A 168 -4.69 -17.60 -4.31
CA VAL A 168 -4.57 -18.41 -5.54
C VAL A 168 -5.93 -18.82 -6.06
#